data_e670137dc5bca7ef5e3636ce2fe35862
#
_entry.id   e670137dc5bca7ef5e3636ce2fe35862
#
_cell.length_a   1.000
_cell.length_b   1.000
_cell.length_c   1.000
_cell.angle_alpha   90.00
_cell.angle_beta   90.00
_cell.angle_gamma   90.00
#
_symmetry.space_group_name_H-M   'P 1'
#
loop_
_entity.id
_entity.type
_entity.pdbx_description
1 polymer ?
#
loop_
_entity_poly.entity_id
_entity_poly.type
_entity_poly.pdbx_seq_one_letter_code
_entity_poly.pdbx_strand_id
1 'polypeptide(L)'
;MTKSLDQLRRDAKALRRAYEADEIYARQRVANHPPRPDDTPLKHADFLHVIAREAQFESWPALKLAAELQGLDRAARQQRLKTAIFQGQSHVIEKLLTDTPDLAEGQFGLQVALYDLVAVKAVLAVDQQAAVRTLGLRTPMCHLAFSRYIHHQPDRADDMIALAELLLAHGASVNDSMPVAPDNDHQLSALYGAIGHANNMILGQWLLEHGADPNDGESLYHATELGHHEGVRLLLKHGADPRGTNALLRAMDFHDVEAVRLLLAAGARPNDFDGTHVGGERPWVIPALHQAARRMSGREMVELLLAAGADPADTYEGHSAYAYARVFGNQVLADAIEAKGAAPRLSPVEEMLANAASGGDIGGARIDPAQLPGAYRDIIRMILHLPGKGDHIKRLVGLGVPFDAPDAEGLTPLHVAGWEGLPELTTYFIEIGANLDHQNGYGGTLLSTILHGSENCPQRAERDHAACLVAALQAGVPVPRRAPDAAGDPVLADLLADWVHRHPEQVVDGGPL
;
A
#
# COMPACT_ATOMS: atom_id res chain seq x y z
N MET A 1 26.27 -7.49 20.55
CA MET A 1 26.73 -6.27 19.88
C MET A 1 27.03 -5.19 20.90
N THR A 2 28.15 -4.48 20.77
CA THR A 2 28.52 -3.43 21.72
C THR A 2 27.96 -2.03 21.36
N LYS A 3 27.47 -1.85 20.12
CA LYS A 3 26.90 -0.57 19.62
C LYS A 3 25.43 -0.71 19.32
N SER A 4 24.63 0.34 19.61
CA SER A 4 23.22 0.39 19.20
C SER A 4 23.08 0.60 17.68
N LEU A 5 21.91 0.26 17.11
CA LEU A 5 21.64 0.51 15.69
C LEU A 5 21.82 1.98 15.32
N ASP A 6 21.40 2.90 16.18
CA ASP A 6 21.54 4.33 15.96
C ASP A 6 23.01 4.77 15.96
N GLN A 7 23.83 4.14 16.79
CA GLN A 7 25.28 4.41 16.75
C GLN A 7 25.88 3.90 15.45
N LEU A 8 25.50 2.73 14.97
CA LEU A 8 25.97 2.16 13.71
C LEU A 8 25.53 2.99 12.50
N ARG A 9 24.32 3.56 12.53
CA ARG A 9 23.85 4.51 11.50
C ARG A 9 24.69 5.80 11.51
N ARG A 10 24.98 6.35 12.69
CA ARG A 10 25.89 7.50 12.82
C ARG A 10 27.29 7.20 12.30
N ASP A 11 27.82 6.02 12.60
CA ASP A 11 29.12 5.58 12.11
C ASP A 11 29.14 5.48 10.56
N ALA A 12 28.05 5.02 9.93
CA ALA A 12 27.91 4.99 8.47
C ALA A 12 27.87 6.40 7.85
N LYS A 13 27.13 7.33 8.48
CA LYS A 13 27.12 8.74 8.05
C LYS A 13 28.50 9.38 8.19
N ALA A 14 29.19 9.12 9.31
CA ALA A 14 30.56 9.63 9.52
C ALA A 14 31.55 9.06 8.50
N LEU A 15 31.44 7.75 8.18
CA LEU A 15 32.27 7.10 7.18
C LEU A 15 32.03 7.71 5.78
N ARG A 16 30.76 7.96 5.42
CA ARG A 16 30.42 8.61 4.16
C ARG A 16 31.07 9.98 4.03
N ARG A 17 30.90 10.86 5.03
CA ARG A 17 31.49 12.21 5.04
C ARG A 17 33.02 12.18 4.89
N ALA A 18 33.68 11.30 5.64
CA ALA A 18 35.12 11.11 5.57
C ALA A 18 35.58 10.59 4.18
N TYR A 19 34.79 9.71 3.57
CA TYR A 19 35.05 9.20 2.23
C TYR A 19 34.88 10.29 1.16
N GLU A 20 33.83 11.10 1.24
CA GLU A 20 33.58 12.25 0.36
C GLU A 20 34.64 13.36 0.54
N ALA A 21 35.20 13.47 1.76
CA ALA A 21 36.36 14.38 2.06
C ALA A 21 37.72 13.79 1.65
N ASP A 22 37.74 12.66 0.97
CA ASP A 22 38.97 12.00 0.47
C ASP A 22 39.90 11.49 1.59
N GLU A 23 39.38 11.20 2.79
CA GLU A 23 40.22 10.74 3.89
C GLU A 23 40.71 9.31 3.67
N ILE A 24 42.04 9.11 3.81
CA ILE A 24 42.70 7.84 3.50
C ILE A 24 42.11 6.67 4.29
N TYR A 25 41.80 6.86 5.58
CA TYR A 25 41.28 5.80 6.40
C TYR A 25 39.86 5.36 5.95
N ALA A 26 39.03 6.31 5.47
CA ALA A 26 37.68 6.01 4.99
C ALA A 26 37.73 5.22 3.68
N ARG A 27 38.64 5.61 2.76
CA ARG A 27 38.89 4.86 1.53
C ARG A 27 39.39 3.44 1.80
N GLN A 28 40.27 3.24 2.79
CA GLN A 28 40.74 1.92 3.19
C GLN A 28 39.60 1.04 3.75
N ARG A 29 38.72 1.59 4.59
CA ARG A 29 37.57 0.86 5.12
C ARG A 29 36.63 0.39 4.01
N VAL A 30 36.30 1.26 3.06
CA VAL A 30 35.48 0.92 1.89
C VAL A 30 36.18 -0.12 1.01
N ALA A 31 37.48 0.02 0.77
CA ALA A 31 38.27 -0.92 -0.03
C ALA A 31 38.36 -2.33 0.63
N ASN A 32 38.38 -2.40 1.96
CA ASN A 32 38.35 -3.67 2.69
C ASN A 32 37.00 -4.40 2.59
N HIS A 33 35.93 -3.68 2.32
CA HIS A 33 34.56 -4.19 2.20
C HIS A 33 33.84 -3.56 1.01
N PRO A 34 34.30 -3.78 -0.23
CA PRO A 34 33.78 -3.09 -1.41
C PRO A 34 32.30 -3.44 -1.60
N PRO A 35 31.41 -2.44 -1.54
CA PRO A 35 29.96 -2.68 -1.64
C PRO A 35 29.51 -2.94 -3.07
N ARG A 36 30.32 -2.52 -4.07
CA ARG A 36 30.04 -2.65 -5.50
C ARG A 36 31.31 -3.01 -6.26
N PRO A 37 31.18 -3.75 -7.39
CA PRO A 37 32.33 -4.13 -8.21
C PRO A 37 32.91 -3.01 -9.06
N ASP A 38 32.17 -1.87 -9.27
CA ASP A 38 32.49 -0.84 -10.24
C ASP A 38 32.80 0.53 -9.58
N ASP A 39 33.42 1.46 -10.35
CA ASP A 39 33.65 2.85 -9.96
C ASP A 39 32.38 3.74 -9.91
N THR A 40 31.23 3.13 -9.68
CA THR A 40 29.95 3.85 -9.52
C THR A 40 30.00 4.70 -8.25
N PRO A 41 29.50 5.94 -8.25
CA PRO A 41 29.43 6.75 -7.05
C PRO A 41 28.68 6.04 -5.92
N LEU A 42 29.32 5.97 -4.74
CA LEU A 42 28.75 5.25 -3.60
C LEU A 42 27.56 6.03 -3.01
N LYS A 43 26.51 5.29 -2.70
CA LYS A 43 25.31 5.79 -1.99
C LYS A 43 25.44 5.50 -0.49
N HIS A 44 24.59 6.12 0.33
CA HIS A 44 24.58 5.86 1.78
C HIS A 44 24.42 4.37 2.12
N ALA A 45 23.59 3.64 1.39
CA ALA A 45 23.41 2.20 1.58
C ALA A 45 24.73 1.41 1.46
N ASP A 46 25.69 1.90 0.68
CA ASP A 46 26.98 1.28 0.52
C ASP A 46 27.85 1.44 1.78
N PHE A 47 27.76 2.58 2.46
CA PHE A 47 28.43 2.80 3.75
C PHE A 47 27.77 2.01 4.89
N LEU A 48 26.45 1.86 4.88
CA LEU A 48 25.76 0.93 5.80
C LEU A 48 26.22 -0.51 5.57
N HIS A 49 26.42 -0.92 4.31
CA HIS A 49 26.99 -2.23 3.98
C HIS A 49 28.39 -2.40 4.57
N VAL A 50 29.28 -1.41 4.41
CA VAL A 50 30.64 -1.44 4.99
C VAL A 50 30.56 -1.63 6.52
N ILE A 51 29.74 -0.84 7.20
CA ILE A 51 29.55 -0.94 8.67
C ILE A 51 29.02 -2.34 9.07
N ALA A 52 28.08 -2.89 8.29
CA ALA A 52 27.57 -4.23 8.54
C ALA A 52 28.66 -5.30 8.36
N ARG A 53 29.48 -5.21 7.30
CA ARG A 53 30.61 -6.11 7.04
C ARG A 53 31.68 -6.04 8.12
N GLU A 54 32.02 -4.85 8.61
CA GLU A 54 32.93 -4.66 9.74
C GLU A 54 32.39 -5.27 11.05
N ALA A 55 31.05 -5.27 11.20
CA ALA A 55 30.38 -5.93 12.30
C ALA A 55 30.16 -7.44 12.07
N GLN A 56 30.75 -8.03 11.02
CA GLN A 56 30.71 -9.44 10.62
C GLN A 56 29.31 -9.93 10.17
N PHE A 57 28.49 -9.02 9.63
CA PHE A 57 27.22 -9.36 9.00
C PHE A 57 27.34 -9.25 7.47
N GLU A 58 26.59 -10.07 6.75
CA GLU A 58 26.59 -10.07 5.29
C GLU A 58 26.02 -8.76 4.68
N SER A 59 25.07 -8.14 5.39
CA SER A 59 24.38 -6.95 4.93
C SER A 59 23.82 -6.13 6.10
N TRP A 60 23.46 -4.87 5.82
CA TRP A 60 22.79 -4.01 6.80
C TRP A 60 21.43 -4.58 7.28
N PRO A 61 20.55 -5.11 6.41
CA PRO A 61 19.32 -5.79 6.86
C PRO A 61 19.60 -6.95 7.83
N ALA A 62 20.64 -7.77 7.58
CA ALA A 62 21.01 -8.86 8.47
C ALA A 62 21.47 -8.36 9.85
N LEU A 63 22.27 -7.31 9.89
CA LEU A 63 22.70 -6.66 11.14
C LEU A 63 21.50 -6.06 11.89
N LYS A 64 20.62 -5.34 11.18
CA LYS A 64 19.40 -4.76 11.76
C LYS A 64 18.52 -5.83 12.40
N LEU A 65 18.26 -6.91 11.67
CA LEU A 65 17.48 -8.04 12.17
C LEU A 65 18.12 -8.67 13.43
N ALA A 66 19.43 -8.90 13.41
CA ALA A 66 20.13 -9.45 14.57
C ALA A 66 20.01 -8.55 15.80
N ALA A 67 20.02 -7.22 15.60
CA ALA A 67 19.82 -6.25 16.67
C ALA A 67 18.36 -6.25 17.19
N GLU A 68 17.37 -6.36 16.29
CA GLU A 68 15.95 -6.47 16.66
C GLU A 68 15.69 -7.75 17.49
N LEU A 69 16.32 -8.86 17.14
CA LEU A 69 16.15 -10.13 17.81
C LEU A 69 16.96 -10.25 19.12
N GLN A 70 17.91 -9.34 19.32
CA GLN A 70 18.75 -9.36 20.52
C GLN A 70 17.91 -9.04 21.77
N GLY A 71 17.92 -9.94 22.74
CA GLY A 71 17.18 -9.77 24.00
C GLY A 71 15.71 -10.18 23.96
N LEU A 72 15.18 -10.60 22.81
CA LEU A 72 13.84 -11.20 22.75
C LEU A 72 13.83 -12.55 23.45
N ASP A 73 12.87 -12.74 24.34
CA ASP A 73 12.58 -14.06 24.91
C ASP A 73 11.93 -15.00 23.88
N ARG A 74 11.71 -16.26 24.26
CA ARG A 74 11.12 -17.26 23.35
C ARG A 74 9.72 -16.84 22.85
N ALA A 75 8.89 -16.29 23.73
CA ALA A 75 7.53 -15.88 23.37
C ALA A 75 7.52 -14.73 22.36
N ALA A 76 8.37 -13.73 22.56
CA ALA A 76 8.54 -12.60 21.63
C ALA A 76 9.11 -13.07 20.28
N ARG A 77 10.05 -14.03 20.27
CA ARG A 77 10.56 -14.65 19.03
C ARG A 77 9.47 -15.44 18.29
N GLN A 78 8.63 -16.20 19.01
CA GLN A 78 7.48 -16.89 18.43
C GLN A 78 6.49 -15.91 17.81
N GLN A 79 6.19 -14.80 18.49
CA GLN A 79 5.32 -13.76 17.93
C GLN A 79 5.94 -13.10 16.70
N ARG A 80 7.25 -12.86 16.71
CA ARG A 80 7.98 -12.32 15.55
C ARG A 80 7.95 -13.28 14.37
N LEU A 81 8.06 -14.59 14.63
CA LEU A 81 7.95 -15.64 13.61
C LEU A 81 6.54 -15.68 12.99
N LYS A 82 5.47 -15.60 13.82
CA LYS A 82 4.08 -15.50 13.34
C LYS A 82 3.90 -14.34 12.37
N THR A 83 4.41 -13.17 12.74
CA THR A 83 4.38 -11.97 11.90
C THR A 83 5.17 -12.16 10.61
N ALA A 84 6.36 -12.75 10.69
CA ALA A 84 7.21 -12.99 9.52
C ALA A 84 6.57 -13.96 8.51
N ILE A 85 5.91 -15.02 8.99
CA ILE A 85 5.18 -15.98 8.15
C ILE A 85 4.00 -15.28 7.46
N PHE A 86 3.22 -14.51 8.22
CA PHE A 86 2.07 -13.77 7.69
C PHE A 86 2.49 -12.73 6.63
N GLN A 87 3.58 -12.02 6.87
CA GLN A 87 4.09 -10.98 5.96
C GLN A 87 5.00 -11.52 4.84
N GLY A 88 5.36 -12.81 4.85
CA GLY A 88 6.26 -13.40 3.85
C GLY A 88 7.71 -12.94 3.97
N GLN A 89 8.19 -12.64 5.20
CA GLN A 89 9.54 -12.16 5.45
C GLN A 89 10.54 -13.34 5.53
N SER A 90 10.88 -13.92 4.39
CA SER A 90 11.69 -15.15 4.29
C SER A 90 13.00 -15.09 5.07
N HIS A 91 13.74 -13.98 4.98
CA HIS A 91 15.01 -13.80 5.71
C HIS A 91 14.85 -13.80 7.24
N VAL A 92 13.69 -13.30 7.75
CA VAL A 92 13.37 -13.33 9.18
C VAL A 92 13.02 -14.73 9.65
N ILE A 93 12.22 -15.44 8.84
CA ILE A 93 11.84 -16.84 9.09
C ILE A 93 13.10 -17.70 9.18
N GLU A 94 13.97 -17.60 8.18
CA GLU A 94 15.23 -18.34 8.11
C GLU A 94 16.11 -18.07 9.35
N LYS A 95 16.31 -16.79 9.68
CA LYS A 95 17.14 -16.40 10.82
C LYS A 95 16.59 -16.94 12.15
N LEU A 96 15.28 -16.80 12.38
CA LEU A 96 14.65 -17.27 13.61
C LEU A 96 14.71 -18.78 13.77
N LEU A 97 14.48 -19.54 12.69
CA LEU A 97 14.52 -20.99 12.69
C LEU A 97 15.95 -21.55 12.70
N THR A 98 16.92 -20.84 12.14
CA THR A 98 18.35 -21.19 12.24
C THR A 98 18.86 -20.98 13.67
N ASP A 99 18.52 -19.84 14.28
CA ASP A 99 18.95 -19.52 15.66
C ASP A 99 18.26 -20.41 16.72
N THR A 100 17.01 -20.82 16.43
CA THR A 100 16.19 -21.61 17.36
C THR A 100 15.34 -22.60 16.56
N PRO A 101 15.90 -23.76 16.17
CA PRO A 101 15.20 -24.74 15.31
C PRO A 101 13.91 -25.29 15.92
N ASP A 102 13.82 -25.34 17.24
CA ASP A 102 12.65 -25.78 18.01
C ASP A 102 11.66 -24.66 18.34
N LEU A 103 11.77 -23.47 17.72
CA LEU A 103 10.99 -22.28 18.08
C LEU A 103 9.47 -22.50 17.96
N ALA A 104 9.03 -23.34 17.04
CA ALA A 104 7.62 -23.66 16.84
C ALA A 104 7.12 -24.82 17.75
N GLU A 105 8.01 -25.49 18.50
CA GLU A 105 7.63 -26.60 19.36
C GLU A 105 6.60 -26.17 20.42
N GLY A 106 5.53 -26.97 20.55
CA GLY A 106 4.42 -26.67 21.46
C GLY A 106 3.49 -25.54 21.01
N GLN A 107 3.71 -24.99 19.82
CA GLN A 107 2.88 -23.91 19.22
C GLN A 107 2.13 -24.46 17.99
N PHE A 108 0.98 -25.11 18.22
CA PHE A 108 0.27 -25.82 17.18
C PHE A 108 -0.01 -24.95 15.92
N GLY A 109 -0.47 -23.71 16.11
CA GLY A 109 -0.70 -22.78 14.98
C GLY A 109 0.57 -22.43 14.19
N LEU A 110 1.74 -22.36 14.84
CA LEU A 110 3.03 -22.18 14.14
C LEU A 110 3.46 -23.44 13.41
N GLN A 111 3.27 -24.62 14.02
CA GLN A 111 3.58 -25.92 13.38
C GLN A 111 2.76 -26.10 12.10
N VAL A 112 1.46 -25.75 12.16
CA VAL A 112 0.57 -25.76 10.97
C VAL A 112 1.07 -24.76 9.92
N ALA A 113 1.37 -23.52 10.31
CA ALA A 113 1.79 -22.46 9.39
C ALA A 113 3.18 -22.70 8.74
N LEU A 114 4.01 -23.55 9.36
CA LEU A 114 5.33 -24.00 8.85
C LEU A 114 5.29 -25.35 8.13
N TYR A 115 4.10 -25.90 7.94
CA TYR A 115 3.89 -27.20 7.28
C TYR A 115 4.59 -28.38 7.98
N ASP A 116 4.67 -28.34 9.34
CA ASP A 116 5.26 -29.41 10.14
C ASP A 116 4.28 -30.58 10.30
N LEU A 117 4.15 -31.36 9.24
CA LEU A 117 3.22 -32.49 9.17
C LEU A 117 3.47 -33.52 10.28
N VAL A 118 4.74 -33.71 10.70
CA VAL A 118 5.11 -34.71 11.73
C VAL A 118 4.60 -34.25 13.10
N ALA A 119 4.89 -33.00 13.46
CA ALA A 119 4.45 -32.44 14.73
C ALA A 119 2.91 -32.34 14.81
N VAL A 120 2.27 -31.90 13.72
CA VAL A 120 0.80 -31.80 13.68
C VAL A 120 0.13 -33.17 13.80
N LYS A 121 0.64 -34.21 13.12
CA LYS A 121 0.16 -35.60 13.30
C LYS A 121 0.29 -36.07 14.75
N ALA A 122 1.41 -35.79 15.39
CA ALA A 122 1.64 -36.19 16.77
C ALA A 122 0.65 -35.50 17.75
N VAL A 123 0.34 -34.22 17.54
CA VAL A 123 -0.65 -33.48 18.35
C VAL A 123 -2.05 -34.07 18.13
N LEU A 124 -2.46 -34.27 16.88
CA LEU A 124 -3.81 -34.76 16.56
C LEU A 124 -4.04 -36.22 16.98
N ALA A 125 -2.99 -37.01 17.06
CA ALA A 125 -3.07 -38.39 17.61
C ALA A 125 -3.44 -38.42 19.10
N VAL A 126 -3.13 -37.37 19.85
CA VAL A 126 -3.43 -37.21 21.29
C VAL A 126 -4.68 -36.37 21.52
N ASP A 127 -4.83 -35.29 20.75
CA ASP A 127 -5.93 -34.33 20.87
C ASP A 127 -6.52 -34.01 19.49
N GLN A 128 -7.51 -34.77 19.06
CA GLN A 128 -8.16 -34.59 17.77
C GLN A 128 -8.89 -33.24 17.67
N GLN A 129 -9.33 -32.67 18.81
CA GLN A 129 -10.02 -31.37 18.84
C GLN A 129 -9.08 -30.20 18.58
N ALA A 130 -7.77 -30.43 18.59
CA ALA A 130 -6.80 -29.39 18.22
C ALA A 130 -7.00 -28.90 16.77
N ALA A 131 -7.54 -29.73 15.87
CA ALA A 131 -7.82 -29.37 14.47
C ALA A 131 -8.86 -28.24 14.31
N VAL A 132 -9.77 -28.09 15.27
CA VAL A 132 -10.88 -27.12 15.23
C VAL A 132 -10.76 -26.03 16.29
N ARG A 133 -9.79 -26.15 17.19
CA ARG A 133 -9.61 -25.19 18.29
C ARG A 133 -9.01 -23.91 17.80
N THR A 134 -9.68 -22.77 18.08
CA THR A 134 -9.14 -21.45 17.78
C THR A 134 -7.89 -21.14 18.61
N LEU A 135 -6.85 -20.66 17.98
CA LEU A 135 -5.55 -20.31 18.55
C LEU A 135 -5.31 -18.79 18.33
N GLY A 136 -5.62 -17.99 19.32
CA GLY A 136 -5.76 -16.55 19.15
C GLY A 136 -7.04 -16.24 18.36
N LEU A 137 -6.92 -15.56 17.22
CA LEU A 137 -8.06 -15.27 16.33
C LEU A 137 -8.28 -16.34 15.24
N ARG A 138 -7.38 -17.29 15.07
CA ARG A 138 -7.33 -18.19 13.91
C ARG A 138 -7.62 -19.63 14.29
N THR A 139 -8.38 -20.32 13.45
CA THR A 139 -8.42 -21.79 13.44
C THR A 139 -7.14 -22.33 12.80
N PRO A 140 -6.82 -23.64 12.98
CA PRO A 140 -5.68 -24.25 12.29
C PRO A 140 -5.75 -24.12 10.77
N MET A 141 -6.94 -24.26 10.16
CA MET A 141 -7.11 -24.05 8.71
C MET A 141 -6.77 -22.60 8.31
N CYS A 142 -7.17 -21.60 9.10
CA CYS A 142 -6.77 -20.21 8.87
C CYS A 142 -5.26 -19.98 9.09
N HIS A 143 -4.63 -20.66 10.06
CA HIS A 143 -3.17 -20.60 10.21
C HIS A 143 -2.44 -21.13 8.99
N LEU A 144 -2.95 -22.20 8.35
CA LEU A 144 -2.43 -22.76 7.12
C LEU A 144 -2.63 -21.78 5.95
N ALA A 145 -3.86 -21.30 5.78
CA ALA A 145 -4.28 -20.51 4.63
C ALA A 145 -3.60 -19.12 4.56
N PHE A 146 -3.43 -18.46 5.71
CA PHE A 146 -2.75 -17.16 5.78
C PHE A 146 -1.22 -17.26 5.84
N SER A 147 -0.65 -18.45 5.69
CA SER A 147 0.79 -18.64 5.69
C SER A 147 1.39 -18.35 4.33
N ARG A 148 2.31 -17.38 4.27
CA ARG A 148 3.16 -17.12 3.10
C ARG A 148 4.43 -17.98 3.08
N TYR A 149 4.52 -19.01 3.92
CA TYR A 149 5.68 -19.88 4.02
C TYR A 149 5.97 -20.66 2.73
N ILE A 150 4.94 -20.91 1.92
CA ILE A 150 5.07 -21.55 0.60
C ILE A 150 6.05 -20.79 -0.32
N HIS A 151 6.14 -19.46 -0.23
CA HIS A 151 7.08 -18.69 -1.03
C HIS A 151 8.52 -18.77 -0.53
N HIS A 152 8.71 -19.17 0.73
CA HIS A 152 10.01 -19.44 1.30
C HIS A 152 10.44 -20.91 1.07
N GLN A 153 9.49 -21.84 1.11
CA GLN A 153 9.70 -23.26 0.98
C GLN A 153 8.72 -23.88 -0.04
N PRO A 154 8.87 -23.60 -1.34
CA PRO A 154 7.94 -24.10 -2.36
C PRO A 154 7.91 -25.61 -2.47
N ASP A 155 9.01 -26.29 -2.15
CA ASP A 155 9.12 -27.75 -2.13
C ASP A 155 8.27 -28.44 -1.03
N ARG A 156 7.69 -27.64 -0.10
CA ARG A 156 6.81 -28.14 0.96
C ARG A 156 5.32 -28.10 0.57
N ALA A 157 4.99 -27.90 -0.71
CA ALA A 157 3.61 -27.88 -1.19
C ALA A 157 2.85 -29.17 -0.88
N ASP A 158 3.49 -30.34 -1.03
CA ASP A 158 2.88 -31.63 -0.73
C ASP A 158 2.59 -31.78 0.77
N ASP A 159 3.49 -31.33 1.65
CA ASP A 159 3.25 -31.34 3.10
C ASP A 159 2.12 -30.39 3.48
N MET A 160 2.03 -29.23 2.84
CA MET A 160 0.94 -28.25 3.04
C MET A 160 -0.42 -28.87 2.68
N ILE A 161 -0.53 -29.53 1.55
CA ILE A 161 -1.77 -30.20 1.13
C ILE A 161 -2.09 -31.37 2.06
N ALA A 162 -1.11 -32.19 2.41
CA ALA A 162 -1.31 -33.27 3.38
C ALA A 162 -1.77 -32.77 4.76
N LEU A 163 -1.35 -31.57 5.17
CA LEU A 163 -1.86 -30.90 6.37
C LEU A 163 -3.30 -30.44 6.22
N ALA A 164 -3.67 -29.85 5.07
CA ALA A 164 -5.03 -29.45 4.79
C ALA A 164 -5.98 -30.65 4.84
N GLU A 165 -5.62 -31.76 4.20
CA GLU A 165 -6.35 -33.04 4.25
C GLU A 165 -6.48 -33.57 5.68
N LEU A 166 -5.38 -33.54 6.43
CA LEU A 166 -5.36 -34.01 7.81
C LEU A 166 -6.28 -33.19 8.72
N LEU A 167 -6.24 -31.86 8.61
CA LEU A 167 -7.10 -30.95 9.37
C LEU A 167 -8.58 -31.19 9.02
N LEU A 168 -8.90 -31.31 7.72
CA LEU A 168 -10.25 -31.61 7.24
C LEU A 168 -10.75 -32.96 7.78
N ALA A 169 -9.92 -34.01 7.75
CA ALA A 169 -10.26 -35.34 8.30
C ALA A 169 -10.54 -35.32 9.81
N HIS A 170 -10.00 -34.33 10.55
CA HIS A 170 -10.24 -34.13 11.98
C HIS A 170 -11.30 -33.06 12.28
N GLY A 171 -12.10 -32.68 11.28
CA GLY A 171 -13.30 -31.84 11.44
C GLY A 171 -13.09 -30.34 11.24
N ALA A 172 -11.92 -29.89 10.80
CA ALA A 172 -11.74 -28.51 10.33
C ALA A 172 -12.60 -28.27 9.08
N SER A 173 -12.97 -27.02 8.85
CA SER A 173 -13.78 -26.62 7.69
C SER A 173 -12.91 -25.89 6.65
N VAL A 174 -13.14 -26.18 5.37
CA VAL A 174 -12.57 -25.38 4.27
C VAL A 174 -13.14 -23.96 4.23
N ASN A 175 -14.30 -23.75 4.89
CA ASN A 175 -14.96 -22.45 5.06
C ASN A 175 -14.66 -21.82 6.44
N ASP A 176 -13.62 -22.28 7.12
CA ASP A 176 -13.15 -21.61 8.32
C ASP A 176 -12.82 -20.14 8.02
N SER A 177 -13.08 -19.30 9.01
CA SER A 177 -12.82 -17.86 8.93
C SER A 177 -12.22 -17.33 10.23
N MET A 178 -11.75 -16.11 10.18
CA MET A 178 -11.25 -15.38 11.35
C MET A 178 -11.74 -13.93 11.30
N PRO A 179 -11.98 -13.28 12.44
CA PRO A 179 -12.27 -11.85 12.46
C PRO A 179 -11.01 -11.05 12.06
N VAL A 180 -11.21 -9.91 11.39
CA VAL A 180 -10.13 -8.99 11.00
C VAL A 180 -9.33 -8.53 12.22
N ALA A 181 -10.04 -8.20 13.31
CA ALA A 181 -9.47 -7.77 14.59
C ALA A 181 -10.35 -8.25 15.75
N PRO A 182 -9.86 -8.26 17.00
CA PRO A 182 -10.64 -8.72 18.15
C PRO A 182 -11.96 -7.99 18.39
N ASP A 183 -12.06 -6.76 17.92
CA ASP A 183 -13.21 -5.84 18.05
C ASP A 183 -13.93 -5.57 16.71
N ASN A 184 -13.61 -6.35 15.68
CA ASN A 184 -14.23 -6.24 14.36
C ASN A 184 -14.80 -7.61 13.94
N ASP A 185 -16.12 -7.67 13.82
CA ASP A 185 -16.86 -8.91 13.49
C ASP A 185 -16.74 -9.33 12.01
N HIS A 186 -16.15 -8.50 11.16
CA HIS A 186 -15.92 -8.84 9.76
C HIS A 186 -15.01 -10.08 9.64
N GLN A 187 -15.46 -11.07 8.86
CA GLN A 187 -14.79 -12.36 8.76
C GLN A 187 -13.95 -12.46 7.49
N LEU A 188 -12.73 -12.95 7.64
CA LEU A 188 -11.83 -13.29 6.56
C LEU A 188 -11.76 -14.81 6.42
N SER A 189 -12.13 -15.34 5.26
CA SER A 189 -12.19 -16.78 5.00
C SER A 189 -10.78 -17.40 4.82
N ALA A 190 -10.69 -18.71 4.99
CA ALA A 190 -9.49 -19.47 4.62
C ALA A 190 -9.19 -19.34 3.11
N LEU A 191 -10.21 -19.26 2.26
CA LEU A 191 -10.05 -19.09 0.82
C LEU A 191 -9.40 -17.73 0.49
N TYR A 192 -9.88 -16.65 1.11
CA TYR A 192 -9.22 -15.34 1.00
C TYR A 192 -7.78 -15.40 1.53
N GLY A 193 -7.58 -16.09 2.67
CA GLY A 193 -6.23 -16.29 3.22
C GLY A 193 -5.27 -16.92 2.22
N ALA A 194 -5.71 -17.95 1.51
CA ALA A 194 -4.90 -18.65 0.52
C ALA A 194 -4.70 -17.82 -0.76
N ILE A 195 -5.78 -17.34 -1.39
CA ILE A 195 -5.72 -16.65 -2.69
C ILE A 195 -5.31 -15.18 -2.50
N GLY A 196 -6.13 -14.40 -1.80
CA GLY A 196 -5.97 -12.94 -1.72
C GLY A 196 -4.77 -12.51 -0.90
N HIS A 197 -4.59 -13.11 0.29
CA HIS A 197 -3.50 -12.74 1.20
C HIS A 197 -2.17 -13.43 0.84
N ALA A 198 -2.17 -14.77 0.80
CA ALA A 198 -0.93 -15.53 0.64
C ALA A 198 -0.49 -15.70 -0.81
N ASN A 199 -1.33 -15.40 -1.79
CA ASN A 199 -1.06 -15.65 -3.20
C ASN A 199 -0.65 -17.13 -3.45
N ASN A 200 -1.35 -18.05 -2.77
CA ASN A 200 -1.08 -19.48 -2.78
C ASN A 200 -2.17 -20.21 -3.58
N MET A 201 -2.00 -20.25 -4.90
CA MET A 201 -3.00 -20.83 -5.81
C MET A 201 -3.14 -22.34 -5.62
N ILE A 202 -2.11 -23.04 -5.17
CA ILE A 202 -2.15 -24.50 -4.90
C ILE A 202 -3.14 -24.79 -3.79
N LEU A 203 -3.03 -24.08 -2.66
CA LEU A 203 -3.95 -24.27 -1.54
C LEU A 203 -5.34 -23.70 -1.87
N GLY A 204 -5.42 -22.56 -2.58
CA GLY A 204 -6.68 -21.99 -3.03
C GLY A 204 -7.48 -22.95 -3.92
N GLN A 205 -6.82 -23.61 -4.87
CA GLN A 205 -7.42 -24.63 -5.72
C GLN A 205 -7.91 -25.83 -4.88
N TRP A 206 -7.08 -26.31 -3.96
CA TRP A 206 -7.46 -27.43 -3.08
C TRP A 206 -8.70 -27.08 -2.24
N LEU A 207 -8.74 -25.88 -1.64
CA LEU A 207 -9.90 -25.43 -0.84
C LEU A 207 -11.18 -25.41 -1.69
N LEU A 208 -11.13 -24.87 -2.91
CA LEU A 208 -12.27 -24.81 -3.83
C LEU A 208 -12.73 -26.20 -4.28
N GLU A 209 -11.79 -27.11 -4.57
CA GLU A 209 -12.09 -28.50 -4.93
C GLU A 209 -12.73 -29.29 -3.78
N HIS A 210 -12.53 -28.84 -2.51
CA HIS A 210 -13.13 -29.45 -1.32
C HIS A 210 -14.34 -28.67 -0.79
N GLY A 211 -14.90 -27.72 -1.57
CA GLY A 211 -16.16 -27.07 -1.30
C GLY A 211 -16.05 -25.76 -0.51
N ALA A 212 -14.90 -25.09 -0.57
CA ALA A 212 -14.83 -23.70 -0.11
C ALA A 212 -15.77 -22.83 -0.96
N ASP A 213 -16.49 -21.91 -0.31
CA ASP A 213 -17.39 -20.99 -0.98
C ASP A 213 -16.60 -19.90 -1.73
N PRO A 214 -16.65 -19.84 -3.06
CA PRO A 214 -15.97 -18.82 -3.83
C PRO A 214 -16.61 -17.43 -3.69
N ASN A 215 -17.80 -17.35 -3.08
CA ASN A 215 -18.57 -16.12 -2.87
C ASN A 215 -18.44 -15.61 -1.42
N ASP A 216 -17.27 -15.69 -0.85
CA ASP A 216 -16.95 -15.28 0.52
C ASP A 216 -16.90 -13.76 0.76
N GLY A 217 -17.13 -12.96 -0.28
CA GLY A 217 -17.11 -11.50 -0.23
C GLY A 217 -15.72 -10.87 -0.35
N GLU A 218 -14.64 -11.66 -0.20
CA GLU A 218 -13.26 -11.16 -0.12
C GLU A 218 -12.38 -11.66 -1.27
N SER A 219 -12.42 -12.98 -1.53
CA SER A 219 -11.44 -13.64 -2.39
C SER A 219 -11.38 -13.06 -3.80
N LEU A 220 -12.53 -12.82 -4.45
CA LEU A 220 -12.56 -12.32 -5.82
C LEU A 220 -12.06 -10.87 -5.93
N TYR A 221 -12.42 -10.03 -4.94
CA TYR A 221 -11.96 -8.65 -4.88
C TYR A 221 -10.43 -8.59 -4.76
N HIS A 222 -9.87 -9.29 -3.78
CA HIS A 222 -8.43 -9.27 -3.52
C HIS A 222 -7.61 -10.05 -4.56
N ALA A 223 -8.22 -11.00 -5.29
CA ALA A 223 -7.55 -11.65 -6.42
C ALA A 223 -7.19 -10.66 -7.55
N THR A 224 -7.91 -9.53 -7.67
CA THR A 224 -7.58 -8.48 -8.66
C THR A 224 -6.36 -7.63 -8.26
N GLU A 225 -5.85 -7.75 -7.04
CA GLU A 225 -4.71 -6.99 -6.51
C GLU A 225 -3.36 -7.69 -6.71
N LEU A 226 -3.38 -8.95 -7.15
CA LEU A 226 -2.19 -9.81 -7.14
C LEU A 226 -1.20 -9.53 -8.29
N GLY A 227 -1.56 -8.66 -9.25
CA GLY A 227 -0.73 -8.37 -10.41
C GLY A 227 -0.69 -9.50 -11.47
N HIS A 228 -1.53 -10.52 -11.32
CA HIS A 228 -1.76 -11.61 -12.27
C HIS A 228 -3.21 -12.11 -12.17
N HIS A 229 -3.68 -12.87 -13.17
CA HIS A 229 -5.10 -13.24 -13.29
C HIS A 229 -5.40 -14.69 -12.83
N GLU A 230 -4.43 -15.39 -12.26
CA GLU A 230 -4.60 -16.81 -11.91
C GLU A 230 -5.69 -16.99 -10.84
N GLY A 231 -5.67 -16.20 -9.76
CA GLY A 231 -6.69 -16.21 -8.71
C GLY A 231 -8.08 -15.88 -9.24
N VAL A 232 -8.21 -14.83 -10.07
CA VAL A 232 -9.49 -14.45 -10.70
C VAL A 232 -10.03 -15.60 -11.56
N ARG A 233 -9.21 -16.20 -12.43
CA ARG A 233 -9.61 -17.32 -13.27
C ARG A 233 -10.02 -18.55 -12.46
N LEU A 234 -9.28 -18.83 -11.41
CA LEU A 234 -9.54 -19.96 -10.51
C LEU A 234 -10.90 -19.81 -9.82
N LEU A 235 -11.17 -18.65 -9.22
CA LEU A 235 -12.43 -18.35 -8.53
C LEU A 235 -13.62 -18.40 -9.49
N LEU A 236 -13.51 -17.76 -10.66
CA LEU A 236 -14.58 -17.78 -11.68
C LEU A 236 -14.85 -19.19 -12.20
N LYS A 237 -13.81 -20.01 -12.40
CA LYS A 237 -13.94 -21.42 -12.79
C LYS A 237 -14.75 -22.24 -11.76
N HIS A 238 -14.62 -21.90 -10.47
CA HIS A 238 -15.34 -22.57 -9.38
C HIS A 238 -16.65 -21.88 -8.97
N GLY A 239 -17.15 -20.96 -9.81
CA GLY A 239 -18.49 -20.39 -9.68
C GLY A 239 -18.57 -19.13 -8.83
N ALA A 240 -17.49 -18.40 -8.65
CA ALA A 240 -17.55 -17.05 -8.07
C ALA A 240 -18.47 -16.16 -8.93
N ASP A 241 -19.42 -15.51 -8.28
CA ASP A 241 -20.29 -14.51 -8.89
C ASP A 241 -19.69 -13.12 -8.72
N PRO A 242 -19.25 -12.43 -9.78
CA PRO A 242 -18.64 -11.12 -9.66
C PRO A 242 -19.64 -10.00 -9.35
N ARG A 243 -20.97 -10.27 -9.42
CA ARG A 243 -22.00 -9.26 -9.17
C ARG A 243 -22.02 -8.87 -7.69
N GLY A 244 -22.02 -7.58 -7.42
CA GLY A 244 -22.05 -7.04 -6.05
C GLY A 244 -20.76 -7.20 -5.25
N THR A 245 -19.63 -7.59 -5.90
CA THR A 245 -18.36 -7.83 -5.21
C THR A 245 -17.36 -6.65 -5.27
N ASN A 246 -17.63 -5.62 -6.03
CA ASN A 246 -16.70 -4.53 -6.36
C ASN A 246 -15.38 -4.97 -7.05
N ALA A 247 -15.19 -6.24 -7.35
CA ALA A 247 -13.98 -6.75 -8.00
C ALA A 247 -13.71 -6.06 -9.35
N LEU A 248 -14.78 -5.77 -10.13
CA LEU A 248 -14.67 -5.01 -11.37
C LEU A 248 -14.05 -3.63 -11.16
N LEU A 249 -14.55 -2.90 -10.17
CA LEU A 249 -14.10 -1.54 -9.85
C LEU A 249 -12.68 -1.55 -9.30
N ARG A 250 -12.35 -2.59 -8.54
CA ARG A 250 -10.99 -2.77 -8.02
C ARG A 250 -9.97 -3.06 -9.14
N ALA A 251 -10.32 -3.93 -10.09
CA ALA A 251 -9.49 -4.16 -11.28
C ALA A 251 -9.26 -2.87 -12.08
N MET A 252 -10.27 -1.99 -12.14
CA MET A 252 -10.14 -0.68 -12.78
C MET A 252 -9.17 0.26 -12.04
N ASP A 253 -9.02 0.16 -10.72
CA ASP A 253 -8.05 0.93 -9.95
C ASP A 253 -6.60 0.63 -10.38
N PHE A 254 -6.35 -0.59 -10.85
CA PHE A 254 -5.05 -1.02 -11.39
C PHE A 254 -4.95 -0.90 -12.91
N HIS A 255 -5.94 -0.33 -13.57
CA HIS A 255 -6.03 -0.29 -15.05
C HIS A 255 -5.92 -1.66 -15.72
N ASP A 256 -6.33 -2.71 -15.01
CA ASP A 256 -6.23 -4.10 -15.46
C ASP A 256 -7.39 -4.47 -16.41
N VAL A 257 -7.20 -4.18 -17.69
CA VAL A 257 -8.21 -4.44 -18.74
C VAL A 257 -8.55 -5.92 -18.86
N GLU A 258 -7.57 -6.81 -18.67
CA GLU A 258 -7.81 -8.26 -18.79
C GLU A 258 -8.63 -8.79 -17.60
N ALA A 259 -8.35 -8.36 -16.36
CA ALA A 259 -9.19 -8.70 -15.22
C ALA A 259 -10.61 -8.19 -15.40
N VAL A 260 -10.79 -6.93 -15.86
CA VAL A 260 -12.12 -6.36 -16.18
C VAL A 260 -12.82 -7.20 -17.25
N ARG A 261 -12.13 -7.62 -18.31
CA ARG A 261 -12.67 -8.48 -19.36
C ARG A 261 -13.17 -9.83 -18.82
N LEU A 262 -12.37 -10.47 -17.96
CA LEU A 262 -12.72 -11.75 -17.33
C LEU A 262 -13.98 -11.61 -16.44
N LEU A 263 -14.04 -10.56 -15.62
CA LEU A 263 -15.15 -10.30 -14.72
C LEU A 263 -16.45 -9.99 -15.50
N LEU A 264 -16.37 -9.15 -16.54
CA LEU A 264 -17.53 -8.86 -17.41
C LEU A 264 -18.02 -10.10 -18.14
N ALA A 265 -17.10 -10.94 -18.66
CA ALA A 265 -17.45 -12.20 -19.31
C ALA A 265 -18.13 -13.19 -18.34
N ALA A 266 -17.80 -13.12 -17.04
CA ALA A 266 -18.43 -13.90 -15.99
C ALA A 266 -19.74 -13.29 -15.45
N GLY A 267 -20.19 -12.13 -15.97
CA GLY A 267 -21.48 -11.53 -15.65
C GLY A 267 -21.42 -10.33 -14.70
N ALA A 268 -20.24 -9.80 -14.39
CA ALA A 268 -20.13 -8.52 -13.70
C ALA A 268 -20.89 -7.43 -14.47
N ARG A 269 -21.53 -6.52 -13.74
CA ARG A 269 -22.30 -5.44 -14.33
C ARG A 269 -21.61 -4.10 -14.05
N PRO A 270 -21.28 -3.31 -15.09
CA PRO A 270 -20.52 -2.07 -14.91
C PRO A 270 -21.29 -0.97 -14.16
N ASN A 271 -22.60 -1.11 -14.01
CA ASN A 271 -23.44 -0.15 -13.27
C ASN A 271 -23.66 -0.58 -11.80
N ASP A 272 -23.28 -1.80 -11.43
CA ASP A 272 -23.37 -2.27 -10.05
C ASP A 272 -22.15 -1.79 -9.26
N PHE A 273 -22.41 -1.33 -8.04
CA PHE A 273 -21.37 -1.08 -7.04
C PHE A 273 -21.97 -1.28 -5.64
N ASP A 274 -21.14 -1.67 -4.70
CA ASP A 274 -21.54 -1.97 -3.34
C ASP A 274 -20.71 -1.11 -2.36
N GLY A 275 -21.37 -0.59 -1.33
CA GLY A 275 -20.73 0.17 -0.25
C GLY A 275 -20.38 -0.70 0.96
N THR A 276 -20.51 -2.04 0.87
CA THR A 276 -20.12 -2.95 1.95
C THR A 276 -18.60 -2.96 2.16
N HIS A 277 -18.19 -3.40 3.34
CA HIS A 277 -16.76 -3.50 3.65
C HIS A 277 -16.17 -4.74 3.02
N VAL A 278 -14.95 -4.60 2.51
CA VAL A 278 -14.10 -5.67 2.00
C VAL A 278 -12.79 -5.60 2.76
N GLY A 279 -12.30 -6.72 3.29
CA GLY A 279 -11.09 -6.74 4.10
C GLY A 279 -11.16 -5.93 5.40
N GLY A 280 -12.34 -5.61 5.88
CA GLY A 280 -12.56 -4.75 7.05
C GLY A 280 -12.54 -3.25 6.75
N GLU A 281 -12.24 -2.84 5.53
CA GLU A 281 -12.23 -1.46 5.09
C GLU A 281 -13.43 -1.15 4.19
N ARG A 282 -13.98 0.05 4.32
CA ARG A 282 -15.05 0.50 3.42
C ARG A 282 -14.46 0.81 2.05
N PRO A 283 -14.86 0.10 0.98
CA PRO A 283 -14.35 0.40 -0.36
C PRO A 283 -14.84 1.77 -0.82
N TRP A 284 -13.94 2.52 -1.46
CA TRP A 284 -14.30 3.79 -2.08
C TRP A 284 -14.73 3.56 -3.53
N VAL A 285 -15.94 3.07 -3.71
CA VAL A 285 -16.49 2.67 -5.01
C VAL A 285 -17.55 3.65 -5.50
N ILE A 286 -17.58 3.83 -6.82
CA ILE A 286 -18.57 4.60 -7.56
C ILE A 286 -18.86 3.87 -8.87
N PRO A 287 -19.96 4.15 -9.59
CA PRO A 287 -20.27 3.44 -10.85
C PRO A 287 -19.10 3.46 -11.85
N ALA A 288 -18.95 2.38 -12.64
CA ALA A 288 -17.74 2.14 -13.42
C ALA A 288 -17.35 3.28 -14.38
N LEU A 289 -18.29 3.96 -15.03
CA LEU A 289 -17.94 5.11 -15.89
C LEU A 289 -17.44 6.31 -15.07
N HIS A 290 -17.99 6.55 -13.87
CA HIS A 290 -17.50 7.58 -12.96
C HIS A 290 -16.10 7.20 -12.42
N GLN A 291 -15.88 5.92 -12.13
CA GLN A 291 -14.57 5.39 -11.77
C GLN A 291 -13.56 5.56 -12.91
N ALA A 292 -13.96 5.23 -14.15
CA ALA A 292 -13.14 5.43 -15.34
C ALA A 292 -12.75 6.91 -15.53
N ALA A 293 -13.70 7.82 -15.28
CA ALA A 293 -13.45 9.25 -15.34
C ALA A 293 -12.34 9.69 -14.38
N ARG A 294 -12.51 9.37 -13.10
CA ARG A 294 -11.59 9.82 -12.05
C ARG A 294 -10.22 9.12 -12.09
N ARG A 295 -10.17 7.86 -12.57
CA ARG A 295 -8.93 7.08 -12.72
C ARG A 295 -8.20 7.32 -14.04
N MET A 296 -8.68 8.22 -14.88
CA MET A 296 -8.11 8.48 -16.21
C MET A 296 -8.00 7.21 -17.04
N SER A 297 -9.02 6.34 -17.01
CA SER A 297 -9.04 5.10 -17.80
C SER A 297 -8.87 5.39 -19.29
N GLY A 298 -8.04 4.58 -19.93
CA GLY A 298 -7.76 4.71 -21.36
C GLY A 298 -8.87 4.15 -22.25
N ARG A 299 -8.70 4.32 -23.56
CA ARG A 299 -9.68 3.98 -24.60
C ARG A 299 -10.18 2.53 -24.49
N GLU A 300 -9.29 1.56 -24.38
CA GLU A 300 -9.65 0.15 -24.33
C GLU A 300 -10.59 -0.17 -23.15
N MET A 301 -10.29 0.35 -21.97
CA MET A 301 -11.13 0.20 -20.78
C MET A 301 -12.52 0.84 -21.00
N VAL A 302 -12.55 2.06 -21.51
CA VAL A 302 -13.79 2.80 -21.78
C VAL A 302 -14.67 2.06 -22.81
N GLU A 303 -14.09 1.60 -23.92
CA GLU A 303 -14.81 0.85 -24.94
C GLU A 303 -15.34 -0.47 -24.40
N LEU A 304 -14.56 -1.18 -23.59
CA LEU A 304 -14.96 -2.43 -22.94
C LEU A 304 -16.17 -2.23 -22.00
N LEU A 305 -16.15 -1.21 -21.15
CA LEU A 305 -17.26 -0.89 -20.25
C LEU A 305 -18.54 -0.52 -21.01
N LEU A 306 -18.42 0.34 -22.04
CA LEU A 306 -19.55 0.75 -22.87
C LEU A 306 -20.12 -0.40 -23.69
N ALA A 307 -19.28 -1.34 -24.15
CA ALA A 307 -19.72 -2.55 -24.85
C ALA A 307 -20.43 -3.53 -23.90
N ALA A 308 -20.04 -3.56 -22.63
CA ALA A 308 -20.67 -4.37 -21.58
C ALA A 308 -21.97 -3.76 -21.02
N GLY A 309 -22.42 -2.60 -21.54
CA GLY A 309 -23.68 -1.98 -21.13
C GLY A 309 -23.56 -0.97 -19.99
N ALA A 310 -22.37 -0.43 -19.75
CA ALA A 310 -22.26 0.75 -18.89
C ALA A 310 -23.12 1.88 -19.45
N ASP A 311 -24.01 2.42 -18.63
CA ASP A 311 -24.96 3.44 -19.06
C ASP A 311 -24.38 4.87 -18.88
N PRO A 312 -24.11 5.60 -19.98
CA PRO A 312 -23.64 6.97 -19.90
C PRO A 312 -24.64 7.96 -19.26
N ALA A 313 -25.91 7.56 -19.18
CA ALA A 313 -26.97 8.39 -18.56
C ALA A 313 -27.07 8.18 -17.05
N ASP A 314 -26.46 7.13 -16.48
CA ASP A 314 -26.42 6.93 -15.04
C ASP A 314 -25.78 8.12 -14.33
N THR A 315 -26.32 8.42 -13.15
CA THR A 315 -25.82 9.50 -12.31
C THR A 315 -25.32 8.96 -10.97
N TYR A 316 -24.27 9.57 -10.47
CA TYR A 316 -23.77 9.34 -9.12
C TYR A 316 -23.78 10.69 -8.36
N GLU A 317 -24.45 10.72 -7.20
CA GLU A 317 -24.69 11.94 -6.42
C GLU A 317 -25.28 13.12 -7.25
N GLY A 318 -26.10 12.78 -8.26
CA GLY A 318 -26.72 13.75 -9.15
C GLY A 318 -25.87 14.22 -10.33
N HIS A 319 -24.67 13.68 -10.50
CA HIS A 319 -23.73 14.02 -11.56
C HIS A 319 -23.56 12.86 -12.55
N SER A 320 -23.59 13.16 -13.85
CA SER A 320 -23.42 12.17 -14.89
C SER A 320 -21.95 11.73 -15.06
N ALA A 321 -21.74 10.53 -15.64
CA ALA A 321 -20.41 10.09 -16.02
C ALA A 321 -19.71 11.04 -17.00
N TYR A 322 -20.50 11.71 -17.87
CA TYR A 322 -19.98 12.76 -18.75
C TYR A 322 -19.45 13.97 -17.98
N ALA A 323 -20.21 14.44 -16.98
CA ALA A 323 -19.77 15.54 -16.12
C ALA A 323 -18.47 15.18 -15.39
N TYR A 324 -18.39 13.97 -14.81
CA TYR A 324 -17.16 13.47 -14.20
C TYR A 324 -15.99 13.46 -15.19
N ALA A 325 -16.21 12.91 -16.41
CA ALA A 325 -15.16 12.86 -17.43
C ALA A 325 -14.63 14.25 -17.78
N ARG A 326 -15.53 15.24 -17.95
CA ARG A 326 -15.17 16.61 -18.28
C ARG A 326 -14.50 17.34 -17.11
N VAL A 327 -15.01 17.16 -15.90
CA VAL A 327 -14.48 17.82 -14.68
C VAL A 327 -13.13 17.25 -14.26
N PHE A 328 -12.95 15.93 -14.30
CA PHE A 328 -11.67 15.29 -14.02
C PHE A 328 -10.67 15.37 -15.18
N GLY A 329 -11.15 15.74 -16.37
CA GLY A 329 -10.34 15.88 -17.59
C GLY A 329 -9.97 14.54 -18.24
N ASN A 330 -10.86 13.54 -18.19
CA ASN A 330 -10.76 12.33 -18.99
C ASN A 330 -11.43 12.53 -20.35
N GLN A 331 -10.68 13.10 -21.30
CA GLN A 331 -11.21 13.43 -22.63
C GLN A 331 -11.60 12.18 -23.40
N VAL A 332 -10.90 11.05 -23.20
CA VAL A 332 -11.20 9.76 -23.89
C VAL A 332 -12.62 9.30 -23.56
N LEU A 333 -13.01 9.35 -22.29
CA LEU A 333 -14.36 8.98 -21.88
C LEU A 333 -15.40 10.01 -22.34
N ALA A 334 -15.09 11.32 -22.24
CA ALA A 334 -15.99 12.37 -22.69
C ALA A 334 -16.32 12.21 -24.20
N ASP A 335 -15.30 12.04 -25.05
CA ASP A 335 -15.45 11.84 -26.49
C ASP A 335 -16.27 10.56 -26.81
N ALA A 336 -16.03 9.48 -26.06
CA ALA A 336 -16.76 8.23 -26.25
C ALA A 336 -18.26 8.36 -25.91
N ILE A 337 -18.60 9.14 -24.88
CA ILE A 337 -20.00 9.44 -24.51
C ILE A 337 -20.64 10.37 -25.54
N GLU A 338 -19.93 11.42 -25.99
CA GLU A 338 -20.39 12.32 -27.04
C GLU A 338 -20.68 11.58 -28.36
N ALA A 339 -19.78 10.67 -28.76
CA ALA A 339 -19.95 9.87 -29.98
C ALA A 339 -21.20 8.96 -29.94
N LYS A 340 -21.67 8.60 -28.74
CA LYS A 340 -22.94 7.87 -28.56
C LYS A 340 -24.17 8.79 -28.54
N GLY A 341 -23.99 10.10 -28.62
CA GLY A 341 -25.08 11.08 -28.51
C GLY A 341 -25.70 11.15 -27.09
N ALA A 342 -24.99 10.66 -26.09
CA ALA A 342 -25.48 10.53 -24.72
C ALA A 342 -24.94 11.62 -23.75
N ALA A 343 -24.28 12.67 -24.29
CA ALA A 343 -23.71 13.73 -23.48
C ALA A 343 -24.79 14.67 -22.91
N PRO A 344 -25.07 14.64 -21.59
CA PRO A 344 -26.01 15.57 -20.98
C PRO A 344 -25.40 16.97 -20.87
N ARG A 345 -26.28 17.99 -20.71
CA ARG A 345 -25.82 19.36 -20.46
C ARG A 345 -25.14 19.44 -19.08
N LEU A 346 -23.97 20.07 -19.02
CA LEU A 346 -23.29 20.39 -17.77
C LEU A 346 -24.02 21.51 -17.03
N SER A 347 -23.96 21.47 -15.71
CA SER A 347 -24.35 22.64 -14.88
C SER A 347 -23.33 23.78 -15.05
N PRO A 348 -23.67 25.03 -14.72
CA PRO A 348 -22.72 26.14 -14.81
C PRO A 348 -21.41 25.90 -14.02
N VAL A 349 -21.49 25.25 -12.86
CA VAL A 349 -20.30 24.91 -12.06
C VAL A 349 -19.47 23.83 -12.75
N GLU A 350 -20.11 22.79 -13.30
CA GLU A 350 -19.41 21.74 -14.04
C GLU A 350 -18.77 22.30 -15.34
N GLU A 351 -19.40 23.25 -16.02
CA GLU A 351 -18.80 23.94 -17.17
C GLU A 351 -17.50 24.66 -16.78
N MET A 352 -17.49 25.39 -15.64
CA MET A 352 -16.30 26.08 -15.15
C MET A 352 -15.18 25.08 -14.79
N LEU A 353 -15.51 24.00 -14.08
CA LEU A 353 -14.55 22.95 -13.72
C LEU A 353 -14.01 22.22 -14.96
N ALA A 354 -14.86 21.89 -15.92
CA ALA A 354 -14.49 21.26 -17.19
C ALA A 354 -13.59 22.18 -18.05
N ASN A 355 -13.86 23.49 -18.04
CA ASN A 355 -13.00 24.47 -18.71
C ASN A 355 -11.61 24.52 -18.06
N ALA A 356 -11.52 24.48 -16.74
CA ALA A 356 -10.24 24.37 -16.01
C ALA A 356 -9.49 23.10 -16.39
N ALA A 357 -10.19 21.95 -16.50
CA ALA A 357 -9.61 20.66 -16.86
C ALA A 357 -9.07 20.63 -18.31
N SER A 358 -9.75 21.28 -19.25
CA SER A 358 -9.35 21.34 -20.67
C SER A 358 -8.27 22.39 -20.96
N GLY A 359 -7.81 23.12 -19.96
CA GLY A 359 -6.79 24.16 -20.14
C GLY A 359 -7.33 25.51 -20.60
N GLY A 360 -8.65 25.70 -20.59
CA GLY A 360 -9.28 26.95 -20.98
C GLY A 360 -8.99 28.11 -20.01
N ASP A 361 -9.16 29.34 -20.50
CA ASP A 361 -9.06 30.53 -19.66
C ASP A 361 -10.26 30.58 -18.69
N ILE A 362 -9.97 30.72 -17.41
CA ILE A 362 -11.00 30.87 -16.37
C ILE A 362 -11.46 32.32 -16.21
N GLY A 363 -10.82 33.31 -16.89
CA GLY A 363 -11.26 34.69 -17.00
C GLY A 363 -11.56 35.40 -15.68
N GLY A 364 -10.94 34.99 -14.59
CA GLY A 364 -11.25 35.52 -13.24
C GLY A 364 -12.56 34.99 -12.64
N ALA A 365 -13.21 34.00 -13.27
CA ALA A 365 -14.36 33.30 -12.70
C ALA A 365 -14.05 32.71 -11.33
N ARG A 366 -15.05 32.70 -10.44
CA ARG A 366 -14.95 32.09 -9.11
C ARG A 366 -16.19 31.27 -8.84
N ILE A 367 -15.99 30.12 -8.22
CA ILE A 367 -17.04 29.26 -7.68
C ILE A 367 -17.19 29.61 -6.20
N ASP A 368 -18.42 29.92 -5.77
CA ASP A 368 -18.70 29.98 -4.34
C ASP A 368 -18.51 28.57 -3.75
N PRO A 369 -17.65 28.37 -2.73
CA PRO A 369 -17.44 27.08 -2.10
C PRO A 369 -18.72 26.41 -1.59
N ALA A 370 -19.75 27.21 -1.26
CA ALA A 370 -21.06 26.70 -0.86
C ALA A 370 -21.86 26.12 -2.03
N GLN A 371 -21.54 26.50 -3.27
CA GLN A 371 -22.16 25.97 -4.50
C GLN A 371 -21.37 24.83 -5.14
N LEU A 372 -20.16 24.57 -4.65
CA LEU A 372 -19.34 23.45 -5.15
C LEU A 372 -19.97 22.12 -4.73
N PRO A 373 -20.36 21.26 -5.69
CA PRO A 373 -20.92 19.95 -5.38
C PRO A 373 -19.98 19.10 -4.52
N GLY A 374 -20.56 18.33 -3.60
CA GLY A 374 -19.81 17.43 -2.71
C GLY A 374 -18.88 16.49 -3.46
N ALA A 375 -19.35 15.96 -4.59
CA ALA A 375 -18.61 15.06 -5.48
C ALA A 375 -17.27 15.64 -6.01
N TYR A 376 -17.13 16.96 -6.05
CA TYR A 376 -15.94 17.63 -6.60
C TYR A 376 -15.12 18.38 -5.53
N ARG A 377 -15.53 18.35 -4.26
CA ARG A 377 -14.81 19.05 -3.18
C ARG A 377 -13.37 18.60 -3.05
N ASP A 378 -13.15 17.30 -3.19
CA ASP A 378 -11.86 16.67 -3.00
C ASP A 378 -11.08 16.46 -4.30
N ILE A 379 -11.54 17.08 -5.40
CA ILE A 379 -10.98 16.83 -6.74
C ILE A 379 -9.47 17.10 -6.79
N ILE A 380 -8.97 18.14 -6.13
CA ILE A 380 -7.53 18.47 -6.10
C ILE A 380 -6.75 17.26 -5.54
N ARG A 381 -7.18 16.72 -4.40
CA ARG A 381 -6.53 15.57 -3.77
C ARG A 381 -6.63 14.30 -4.61
N MET A 382 -7.77 14.12 -5.31
CA MET A 382 -7.99 12.95 -6.16
C MET A 382 -7.11 12.93 -7.42
N ILE A 383 -6.69 14.09 -7.94
CA ILE A 383 -5.95 14.16 -9.21
C ILE A 383 -4.48 14.53 -9.07
N LEU A 384 -4.01 14.97 -7.90
CA LEU A 384 -2.67 15.55 -7.76
C LEU A 384 -1.54 14.52 -8.01
N HIS A 385 -1.77 13.25 -7.74
CA HIS A 385 -0.83 12.17 -8.01
C HIS A 385 -0.77 11.76 -9.50
N LEU A 386 -1.75 12.21 -10.30
CA LEU A 386 -1.85 11.87 -11.71
C LEU A 386 -0.89 12.72 -12.57
N PRO A 387 -0.20 12.13 -13.55
CA PRO A 387 0.71 12.87 -14.41
C PRO A 387 0.03 14.01 -15.16
N GLY A 388 0.70 15.14 -15.28
CA GLY A 388 0.24 16.29 -16.09
C GLY A 388 -0.94 17.09 -15.53
N LYS A 389 -1.35 16.86 -14.27
CA LYS A 389 -2.49 17.56 -13.65
C LYS A 389 -2.13 18.87 -12.94
N GLY A 390 -0.85 19.26 -12.88
CA GLY A 390 -0.43 20.48 -12.17
C GLY A 390 -1.16 21.74 -12.59
N ASP A 391 -1.26 22.00 -13.90
CA ASP A 391 -1.98 23.19 -14.41
C ASP A 391 -3.49 23.11 -14.18
N HIS A 392 -4.08 21.93 -14.27
CA HIS A 392 -5.48 21.72 -13.92
C HIS A 392 -5.73 22.10 -12.46
N ILE A 393 -4.88 21.62 -11.53
CA ILE A 393 -4.96 21.94 -10.10
C ILE A 393 -4.86 23.45 -9.87
N LYS A 394 -3.88 24.13 -10.48
CA LYS A 394 -3.72 25.59 -10.35
C LYS A 394 -4.97 26.35 -10.81
N ARG A 395 -5.62 25.90 -11.90
CA ARG A 395 -6.88 26.50 -12.37
C ARG A 395 -8.05 26.22 -11.42
N LEU A 396 -8.14 24.99 -10.85
CA LEU A 396 -9.16 24.67 -9.84
C LEU A 396 -9.03 25.57 -8.60
N VAL A 397 -7.81 25.75 -8.10
CA VAL A 397 -7.53 26.72 -7.01
C VAL A 397 -7.91 28.12 -7.44
N GLY A 398 -7.57 28.52 -8.66
CA GLY A 398 -7.96 29.79 -9.28
C GLY A 398 -9.48 30.00 -9.31
N LEU A 399 -10.26 28.96 -9.52
CA LEU A 399 -11.72 28.96 -9.45
C LEU A 399 -12.28 29.05 -8.02
N GLY A 400 -11.46 28.84 -6.99
CA GLY A 400 -11.89 28.81 -5.59
C GLY A 400 -12.22 27.42 -5.04
N VAL A 401 -11.82 26.34 -5.74
CA VAL A 401 -11.90 25.01 -5.18
C VAL A 401 -10.98 24.93 -3.94
N PRO A 402 -11.45 24.40 -2.79
CA PRO A 402 -10.66 24.30 -1.58
C PRO A 402 -9.37 23.51 -1.80
N PHE A 403 -8.23 24.10 -1.46
CA PHE A 403 -6.91 23.47 -1.61
C PHE A 403 -6.27 23.06 -0.28
N ASP A 404 -6.89 23.42 0.85
CA ASP A 404 -6.36 23.16 2.20
C ASP A 404 -7.37 22.43 3.09
N ALA A 405 -8.44 21.90 2.51
CA ALA A 405 -9.45 21.14 3.23
C ALA A 405 -8.94 19.71 3.52
N PRO A 406 -9.00 19.26 4.79
CA PRO A 406 -8.66 17.89 5.14
C PRO A 406 -9.76 16.90 4.72
N ASP A 407 -9.37 15.65 4.46
CA ASP A 407 -10.32 14.53 4.31
C ASP A 407 -10.73 13.94 5.66
N ALA A 408 -11.40 12.77 5.61
CA ALA A 408 -11.81 12.03 6.80
C ALA A 408 -10.62 11.57 7.67
N GLU A 409 -9.44 11.42 7.07
CA GLU A 409 -8.19 11.04 7.74
C GLU A 409 -7.34 12.27 8.13
N GLY A 410 -7.86 13.46 7.90
CA GLY A 410 -7.16 14.71 8.17
C GLY A 410 -6.07 15.05 7.16
N LEU A 411 -5.99 14.36 6.00
CA LEU A 411 -4.99 14.65 4.98
C LEU A 411 -5.41 15.82 4.10
N THR A 412 -4.61 16.88 4.04
CA THR A 412 -4.79 18.00 3.10
C THR A 412 -4.08 17.70 1.77
N PRO A 413 -4.41 18.42 0.68
CA PRO A 413 -3.65 18.34 -0.57
C PRO A 413 -2.14 18.53 -0.40
N LEU A 414 -1.70 19.39 0.52
CA LEU A 414 -0.27 19.58 0.82
C LEU A 414 0.36 18.33 1.44
N HIS A 415 -0.33 17.62 2.36
CA HIS A 415 0.14 16.36 2.90
C HIS A 415 0.31 15.31 1.79
N VAL A 416 -0.68 15.20 0.90
CA VAL A 416 -0.62 14.23 -0.21
C VAL A 416 0.49 14.61 -1.21
N ALA A 417 0.68 15.89 -1.50
CA ALA A 417 1.80 16.34 -2.35
C ALA A 417 3.17 16.00 -1.74
N GLY A 418 3.30 16.14 -0.42
CA GLY A 418 4.50 15.75 0.32
C GLY A 418 4.73 14.23 0.33
N TRP A 419 3.68 13.44 0.56
CA TRP A 419 3.73 11.98 0.48
C TRP A 419 4.13 11.47 -0.89
N GLU A 420 3.56 12.06 -1.94
CA GLU A 420 3.83 11.71 -3.33
C GLU A 420 5.18 12.25 -3.84
N GLY A 421 5.87 13.09 -3.08
CA GLY A 421 7.13 13.69 -3.50
C GLY A 421 7.01 14.59 -4.73
N LEU A 422 6.02 15.49 -4.73
CA LEU A 422 5.68 16.41 -5.84
C LEU A 422 6.15 17.84 -5.51
N PRO A 423 7.41 18.21 -5.75
CA PRO A 423 7.97 19.48 -5.28
C PRO A 423 7.29 20.72 -5.85
N GLU A 424 6.88 20.69 -7.13
CA GLU A 424 6.19 21.82 -7.75
C GLU A 424 4.84 22.12 -7.07
N LEU A 425 4.06 21.08 -6.74
CA LEU A 425 2.79 21.23 -6.05
C LEU A 425 2.99 21.54 -4.57
N THR A 426 3.97 20.93 -3.91
CA THR A 426 4.34 21.26 -2.53
C THR A 426 4.67 22.75 -2.40
N THR A 427 5.57 23.25 -3.26
CA THR A 427 5.95 24.68 -3.30
C THR A 427 4.73 25.55 -3.59
N TYR A 428 3.92 25.19 -4.59
CA TYR A 428 2.74 25.95 -4.96
C TYR A 428 1.74 26.08 -3.80
N PHE A 429 1.41 24.99 -3.10
CA PHE A 429 0.49 25.05 -1.97
C PHE A 429 1.04 25.86 -0.80
N ILE A 430 2.35 25.80 -0.54
CA ILE A 430 3.03 26.64 0.44
C ILE A 430 2.90 28.12 0.06
N GLU A 431 3.19 28.48 -1.18
CA GLU A 431 3.15 29.87 -1.67
C GLU A 431 1.76 30.49 -1.61
N ILE A 432 0.70 29.71 -1.83
CA ILE A 432 -0.67 30.19 -1.73
C ILE A 432 -1.24 30.16 -0.32
N GLY A 433 -0.43 29.78 0.69
CA GLY A 433 -0.74 29.89 2.11
C GLY A 433 -1.48 28.69 2.70
N ALA A 434 -1.15 27.48 2.26
CA ALA A 434 -1.62 26.26 2.95
C ALA A 434 -1.16 26.23 4.41
N ASN A 435 -1.98 25.65 5.29
CA ASN A 435 -1.68 25.53 6.72
C ASN A 435 -0.55 24.52 6.99
N LEU A 436 0.65 25.02 7.27
CA LEU A 436 1.84 24.22 7.55
C LEU A 436 1.81 23.53 8.93
N ASP A 437 0.98 24.04 9.86
CA ASP A 437 0.87 23.50 11.23
C ASP A 437 -0.22 22.43 11.33
N HIS A 438 -0.92 22.13 10.23
CA HIS A 438 -1.97 21.13 10.23
C HIS A 438 -1.38 19.73 10.51
N GLN A 439 -2.07 18.97 11.37
CA GLN A 439 -1.77 17.58 11.66
C GLN A 439 -2.88 16.69 11.14
N ASN A 440 -2.53 15.62 10.46
CA ASN A 440 -3.49 14.63 9.99
C ASN A 440 -4.04 13.77 11.15
N GLY A 441 -5.00 12.90 10.88
CA GLY A 441 -5.64 12.04 11.88
C GLY A 441 -4.70 11.07 12.60
N TYR A 442 -3.49 10.87 12.09
CA TYR A 442 -2.42 10.06 12.70
C TYR A 442 -1.44 10.91 13.52
N GLY A 443 -1.69 12.20 13.67
CA GLY A 443 -0.79 13.15 14.32
C GLY A 443 0.41 13.56 13.47
N GLY A 444 0.42 13.20 12.19
CA GLY A 444 1.52 13.50 11.27
C GLY A 444 1.45 14.93 10.73
N THR A 445 2.60 15.59 10.64
CA THR A 445 2.79 16.91 10.03
C THR A 445 3.19 16.79 8.55
N LEU A 446 3.30 17.91 7.83
CA LEU A 446 3.88 17.92 6.49
C LEU A 446 5.29 17.26 6.47
N LEU A 447 6.14 17.58 7.45
CA LEU A 447 7.46 16.99 7.56
C LEU A 447 7.40 15.46 7.66
N SER A 448 6.59 14.94 8.59
CA SER A 448 6.45 13.49 8.77
C SER A 448 5.88 12.80 7.53
N THR A 449 4.98 13.47 6.81
CA THR A 449 4.36 12.94 5.61
C THR A 449 5.38 12.83 4.46
N ILE A 450 6.26 13.84 4.29
CA ILE A 450 7.36 13.79 3.31
C ILE A 450 8.34 12.65 3.65
N LEU A 451 8.74 12.53 4.93
CA LEU A 451 9.65 11.47 5.37
C LEU A 451 9.05 10.09 5.15
N HIS A 452 7.78 9.91 5.53
CA HIS A 452 7.09 8.64 5.35
C HIS A 452 6.90 8.30 3.86
N GLY A 453 6.58 9.29 3.03
CA GLY A 453 6.47 9.14 1.58
C GLY A 453 7.78 8.70 0.92
N SER A 454 8.92 9.25 1.34
CA SER A 454 10.24 8.88 0.80
C SER A 454 10.59 7.40 1.02
N GLU A 455 10.02 6.78 2.03
CA GLU A 455 10.22 5.37 2.36
C GLU A 455 9.16 4.44 1.77
N ASN A 456 7.90 4.89 1.70
CA ASN A 456 6.74 4.02 1.49
C ASN A 456 5.90 4.35 0.25
N CYS A 457 6.05 5.54 -0.36
CA CYS A 457 5.33 5.85 -1.60
C CYS A 457 5.73 4.84 -2.71
N PRO A 458 4.76 4.18 -3.37
CA PRO A 458 5.06 3.20 -4.41
C PRO A 458 5.93 3.76 -5.55
N GLN A 459 5.71 5.03 -5.92
CA GLN A 459 6.43 5.71 -6.99
C GLN A 459 7.66 6.48 -6.51
N ARG A 460 8.11 6.33 -5.25
CA ARG A 460 9.20 7.13 -4.65
C ARG A 460 10.49 7.20 -5.47
N ALA A 461 10.76 6.17 -6.28
CA ALA A 461 11.95 6.13 -7.14
C ALA A 461 11.90 7.18 -8.27
N GLU A 462 10.70 7.61 -8.66
CA GLU A 462 10.43 8.58 -9.73
C GLU A 462 10.08 9.97 -9.19
N ARG A 463 10.12 10.15 -7.84
CA ARG A 463 9.67 11.32 -7.12
C ARG A 463 10.81 12.04 -6.41
N ASP A 464 10.61 13.31 -6.07
CA ASP A 464 11.65 14.13 -5.42
C ASP A 464 11.20 14.62 -4.04
N HIS A 465 11.22 13.70 -3.08
CA HIS A 465 10.92 14.02 -1.67
C HIS A 465 11.97 14.95 -1.06
N ALA A 466 13.21 14.94 -1.57
CA ALA A 466 14.25 15.84 -1.08
C ALA A 466 13.92 17.31 -1.41
N ALA A 467 13.48 17.59 -2.63
CA ALA A 467 13.02 18.94 -3.00
C ALA A 467 11.75 19.36 -2.23
N CYS A 468 10.81 18.43 -1.96
CA CYS A 468 9.65 18.72 -1.09
C CYS A 468 10.10 19.08 0.33
N LEU A 469 11.06 18.34 0.88
CA LEU A 469 11.64 18.63 2.20
C LEU A 469 12.28 20.02 2.23
N VAL A 470 13.10 20.36 1.24
CA VAL A 470 13.74 21.68 1.17
C VAL A 470 12.69 22.79 1.12
N ALA A 471 11.63 22.65 0.32
CA ALA A 471 10.54 23.63 0.25
C ALA A 471 9.85 23.80 1.61
N ALA A 472 9.53 22.71 2.30
CA ALA A 472 8.90 22.75 3.63
C ALA A 472 9.82 23.43 4.68
N LEU A 473 11.11 23.09 4.68
CA LEU A 473 12.09 23.69 5.60
C LEU A 473 12.29 25.20 5.34
N GLN A 474 12.36 25.61 4.09
CA GLN A 474 12.45 27.04 3.71
C GLN A 474 11.21 27.83 4.08
N ALA A 475 10.05 27.18 4.10
CA ALA A 475 8.78 27.76 4.55
C ALA A 475 8.65 27.87 6.08
N GLY A 476 9.64 27.37 6.85
CA GLY A 476 9.69 27.51 8.30
C GLY A 476 8.99 26.39 9.07
N VAL A 477 8.74 25.24 8.46
CA VAL A 477 8.17 24.09 9.16
C VAL A 477 9.05 23.70 10.35
N PRO A 478 8.50 23.54 11.59
CA PRO A 478 9.26 23.13 12.76
C PRO A 478 9.95 21.77 12.57
N VAL A 479 11.21 21.67 12.98
CA VAL A 479 12.00 20.44 12.87
C VAL A 479 12.25 19.85 14.26
N PRO A 480 11.61 18.71 14.60
CA PRO A 480 11.95 17.99 15.82
C PRO A 480 13.42 17.60 15.84
N ARG A 481 14.12 17.82 16.95
CA ARG A 481 15.56 17.51 17.10
C ARG A 481 15.91 16.08 16.70
N ARG A 482 14.97 15.15 16.83
CA ARG A 482 15.11 13.73 16.47
C ARG A 482 14.88 13.44 14.98
N ALA A 483 14.36 14.41 14.21
CA ALA A 483 13.97 14.18 12.81
C ALA A 483 15.09 13.60 11.92
N PRO A 484 16.36 14.06 12.02
CA PRO A 484 17.47 13.47 11.26
C PRO A 484 17.70 11.97 11.56
N ASP A 485 17.47 11.56 12.82
CA ASP A 485 17.66 10.16 13.23
C ASP A 485 16.45 9.28 12.91
N ALA A 486 15.28 9.88 12.77
CA ALA A 486 14.03 9.20 12.45
C ALA A 486 13.80 9.03 10.94
N ALA A 487 14.45 9.85 10.11
CA ALA A 487 14.35 9.72 8.65
C ALA A 487 15.03 8.43 8.18
N GLY A 488 14.26 7.54 7.56
CA GLY A 488 14.77 6.29 6.99
C GLY A 488 15.51 6.50 5.68
N ASP A 489 15.10 7.51 4.88
CA ASP A 489 15.84 7.92 3.68
C ASP A 489 17.09 8.70 4.07
N PRO A 490 18.29 8.22 3.68
CA PRO A 490 19.55 8.84 4.08
C PRO A 490 19.79 10.23 3.50
N VAL A 491 19.24 10.53 2.33
CA VAL A 491 19.39 11.86 1.71
C VAL A 491 18.59 12.87 2.53
N LEU A 492 17.37 12.51 2.91
CA LEU A 492 16.53 13.36 3.76
C LEU A 492 17.12 13.50 5.17
N ALA A 493 17.69 12.43 5.72
CA ALA A 493 18.37 12.46 7.01
C ALA A 493 19.58 13.42 7.01
N ASP A 494 20.39 13.40 5.96
CA ASP A 494 21.54 14.29 5.82
C ASP A 494 21.10 15.76 5.63
N LEU A 495 20.05 16.00 4.81
CA LEU A 495 19.46 17.34 4.65
C LEU A 495 18.95 17.90 5.98
N LEU A 496 18.23 17.08 6.75
CA LEU A 496 17.74 17.48 8.07
C LEU A 496 18.87 17.75 9.07
N ALA A 497 19.91 16.93 9.09
CA ALA A 497 21.07 17.12 9.97
C ALA A 497 21.79 18.43 9.66
N ASP A 498 22.00 18.72 8.38
CA ASP A 498 22.56 19.98 7.91
C ASP A 498 21.67 21.18 8.25
N TRP A 499 20.35 21.01 8.09
CA TRP A 499 19.39 22.08 8.36
C TRP A 499 19.34 22.41 9.85
N VAL A 500 19.21 21.40 10.72
CA VAL A 500 19.23 21.56 12.20
C VAL A 500 20.50 22.27 12.66
N HIS A 501 21.64 22.00 12.05
CA HIS A 501 22.90 22.68 12.39
C HIS A 501 22.88 24.16 11.98
N ARG A 502 22.32 24.49 10.82
CA ARG A 502 22.32 25.85 10.26
C ARG A 502 21.17 26.72 10.76
N HIS A 503 20.05 26.09 11.18
CA HIS A 503 18.80 26.76 11.57
C HIS A 503 18.32 26.29 12.94
N PRO A 504 19.12 26.52 14.04
CA PRO A 504 18.74 26.10 15.38
C PRO A 504 17.44 26.74 15.88
N GLU A 505 17.03 27.87 15.31
CA GLU A 505 15.79 28.59 15.61
C GLU A 505 14.53 27.82 15.18
N GLN A 506 14.62 26.93 14.18
CA GLN A 506 13.52 26.09 13.74
C GLN A 506 13.45 24.74 14.48
N VAL A 507 14.46 24.45 15.32
CA VAL A 507 14.54 23.17 16.03
C VAL A 507 13.65 23.20 17.27
N VAL A 508 12.77 22.20 17.37
CA VAL A 508 11.89 22.03 18.53
C VAL A 508 12.28 20.79 19.34
N ASP A 509 12.22 20.93 20.69
CA ASP A 509 12.45 19.83 21.60
C ASP A 509 11.11 19.11 21.84
N GLY A 510 10.83 18.07 21.08
CA GLY A 510 9.56 17.33 21.13
C GLY A 510 8.62 17.66 19.97
N GLY A 511 7.39 17.16 20.04
CA GLY A 511 6.41 17.29 18.97
C GLY A 511 6.36 16.08 18.04
N PRO A 512 5.32 16.00 17.16
CA PRO A 512 5.20 14.96 16.14
C PRO A 512 6.34 15.08 15.11
N LEU A 513 6.66 13.98 14.49
CA LEU A 513 7.49 14.01 13.28
C LEU A 513 6.62 14.41 12.13
#